data_1eff7fd487a6a8e48174da31857f35ea
#
_entry.id   1eff7fd487a6a8e48174da31857f35ea
#
_cell.length_a   1.000
_cell.length_b   1.000
_cell.length_c   1.000
_cell.angle_alpha   90.00
_cell.angle_beta   90.00
_cell.angle_gamma   90.00
#
_symmetry.space_group_name_H-M   'P 1'
#
loop_
_entity.id
_entity.type
_entity.pdbx_description
1 polymer ?
#
loop_
_entity_poly.entity_id
_entity_poly.type
_entity_poly.pdbx_seq_one_letter_code
_entity_poly.pdbx_strand_id
1 'polypeptide(L)'
;WYLSQEISRRTKNMSRIYAEVGRHAKAVSGGLKTMISPYIHGIKTDQVMAGDKALSVEEHRREWNEILGNVAGAVDILAFQDGQVDYHELYDYLVVNKALADKYGMECWTNIESFDRDMPIKFLPIKFDKLRMKLEAARRAGYDRPSRSNFRIS
;
A
#
# COMPACT_ATOMS: atom_id res chain seq x y z
N TRP A 1 -4.30 11.80 -9.96
CA TRP A 1 -4.14 12.57 -8.72
C TRP A 1 -3.64 11.69 -7.59
N TYR A 2 -2.55 12.08 -6.96
CA TYR A 2 -2.07 11.46 -5.74
C TYR A 2 -2.72 12.17 -4.54
N LEU A 3 -3.71 11.53 -3.93
CA LEU A 3 -4.57 12.19 -2.94
C LEU A 3 -3.89 12.39 -1.59
N SER A 4 -2.98 11.50 -1.20
CA SER A 4 -2.21 11.63 0.02
C SER A 4 -1.00 10.72 0.03
N GLN A 5 0.10 11.22 0.60
CA GLN A 5 1.25 10.43 1.03
C GLN A 5 0.94 9.74 2.35
N GLU A 6 1.52 8.54 2.53
CA GLU A 6 1.74 7.94 3.84
C GLU A 6 0.52 7.94 4.77
N ILE A 7 -0.49 7.20 4.36
CA ILE A 7 -1.72 7.09 5.13
C ILE A 7 -1.52 6.05 6.23
N SER A 8 -1.63 6.50 7.48
CA SER A 8 -1.85 5.62 8.60
C SER A 8 -3.35 5.37 8.81
N ARG A 9 -3.73 4.14 9.15
CA ARG A 9 -5.09 3.76 9.58
C ARG A 9 -5.62 4.62 10.74
N ARG A 10 -4.74 5.30 11.48
CA ARG A 10 -5.07 6.18 12.61
C ARG A 10 -5.65 7.52 12.23
N THR A 11 -5.57 7.92 10.97
CA THR A 11 -6.11 9.20 10.55
C THR A 11 -7.63 9.20 10.70
N LYS A 12 -8.11 9.92 11.71
CA LYS A 12 -9.54 10.03 12.00
C LYS A 12 -10.30 10.51 10.76
N ASN A 13 -11.39 9.83 10.44
CA ASN A 13 -12.22 10.12 9.26
C ASN A 13 -11.50 9.98 7.91
N MET A 14 -10.38 9.27 7.86
CA MET A 14 -9.55 9.13 6.67
C MET A 14 -10.36 8.68 5.45
N SER A 15 -11.13 7.59 5.56
CA SER A 15 -11.91 7.06 4.44
C SER A 15 -12.93 8.07 3.90
N ARG A 16 -13.58 8.84 4.77
CA ARG A 16 -14.49 9.91 4.35
C ARG A 16 -13.77 11.02 3.60
N ILE A 17 -12.65 11.48 4.14
CA ILE A 17 -11.85 12.55 3.51
C ILE A 17 -11.38 12.10 2.12
N TYR A 18 -10.84 10.89 1.98
CA TYR A 18 -10.40 10.40 0.67
C TYR A 18 -11.54 10.19 -0.31
N ALA A 19 -12.70 9.75 0.16
CA ALA A 19 -13.87 9.65 -0.69
C ALA A 19 -14.32 11.02 -1.21
N GLU A 20 -14.34 12.04 -0.36
CA GLU A 20 -14.72 13.41 -0.75
C GLU A 20 -13.68 14.04 -1.69
N VAL A 21 -12.39 14.02 -1.29
CA VAL A 21 -11.29 14.60 -2.09
C VAL A 21 -11.13 13.88 -3.43
N GLY A 22 -11.23 12.55 -3.44
CA GLY A 22 -11.12 11.76 -4.67
C GLY A 22 -12.25 12.07 -5.67
N ARG A 23 -13.49 12.15 -5.20
CA ARG A 23 -14.63 12.56 -6.05
C ARG A 23 -14.45 13.98 -6.59
N HIS A 24 -14.02 14.91 -5.73
CA HIS A 24 -13.77 16.29 -6.16
C HIS A 24 -12.63 16.36 -7.20
N ALA A 25 -11.51 15.68 -6.95
CA ALA A 25 -10.39 15.61 -7.88
C ALA A 25 -10.80 15.10 -9.26
N LYS A 26 -11.63 14.04 -9.31
CA LYS A 26 -12.17 13.52 -10.56
C LYS A 26 -13.08 14.53 -11.27
N ALA A 27 -13.94 15.20 -10.54
CA ALA A 27 -14.86 16.18 -11.10
C ALA A 27 -14.12 17.36 -11.76
N VAL A 28 -13.11 17.91 -11.08
CA VAL A 28 -12.35 19.08 -11.61
C VAL A 28 -11.31 18.71 -12.67
N SER A 29 -10.93 17.45 -12.76
CA SER A 29 -9.88 17.00 -13.70
C SER A 29 -10.43 16.30 -14.95
N GLY A 30 -11.75 16.23 -15.12
CA GLY A 30 -12.34 15.50 -16.23
C GLY A 30 -12.18 13.98 -16.12
N GLY A 31 -12.11 13.44 -14.90
CA GLY A 31 -12.09 12.00 -14.66
C GLY A 31 -10.69 11.36 -14.61
N LEU A 32 -9.62 12.13 -14.40
CA LEU A 32 -8.28 11.56 -14.21
C LEU A 32 -8.25 10.62 -13.00
N LYS A 33 -7.48 9.53 -13.11
CA LYS A 33 -7.33 8.54 -12.05
C LYS A 33 -6.76 9.15 -10.76
N THR A 34 -7.27 8.66 -9.65
CA THR A 34 -6.86 9.01 -8.30
C THR A 34 -6.12 7.86 -7.64
N MET A 35 -5.14 8.16 -6.80
CA MET A 35 -4.29 7.16 -6.14
C MET A 35 -4.11 7.49 -4.66
N ILE A 36 -4.06 6.44 -3.83
CA ILE A 36 -3.58 6.49 -2.46
C ILE A 36 -2.41 5.52 -2.27
N SER A 37 -1.49 5.86 -1.37
CA SER A 37 -0.32 5.03 -1.08
C SER A 37 -0.15 4.80 0.43
N PRO A 38 -0.95 3.91 1.00
CA PRO A 38 -0.89 3.62 2.43
C PRO A 38 0.25 2.69 2.79
N TYR A 39 0.61 2.69 4.08
CA TYR A 39 1.53 1.71 4.65
C TYR A 39 0.88 0.35 4.89
N ILE A 40 1.65 -0.70 4.72
CA ILE A 40 1.37 -2.01 5.31
C ILE A 40 1.91 -1.99 6.74
N HIS A 41 1.07 -2.26 7.73
CA HIS A 41 1.48 -2.35 9.13
C HIS A 41 2.03 -3.75 9.47
N GLY A 42 3.19 -4.09 8.90
CA GLY A 42 3.90 -5.33 9.18
C GLY A 42 4.67 -5.31 10.51
N ILE A 43 5.45 -6.33 10.76
CA ILE A 43 6.16 -6.55 12.04
C ILE A 43 7.12 -5.42 12.45
N LYS A 44 7.57 -4.62 11.48
CA LYS A 44 8.49 -3.49 11.74
C LYS A 44 7.78 -2.17 12.05
N THR A 45 6.46 -2.16 12.13
CA THR A 45 5.68 -0.92 12.30
C THR A 45 6.02 -0.18 13.57
N ASP A 46 6.13 -0.85 14.70
CA ASP A 46 6.46 -0.28 15.99
C ASP A 46 7.86 0.34 16.06
N GLN A 47 8.79 -0.16 15.24
CA GLN A 47 10.16 0.35 15.13
C GLN A 47 10.24 1.67 14.33
N VAL A 48 9.29 1.91 13.45
CA VAL A 48 9.30 3.04 12.51
C VAL A 48 8.29 4.11 12.89
N MET A 49 7.14 3.70 13.41
CA MET A 49 6.02 4.59 13.71
C MET A 49 5.65 4.49 15.20
N ALA A 50 6.20 5.39 16.01
CA ALA A 50 5.97 5.40 17.44
C ALA A 50 4.46 5.36 17.77
N GLY A 51 4.08 4.33 18.53
CA GLY A 51 2.69 4.12 18.97
C GLY A 51 1.77 3.41 17.97
N ASP A 52 2.22 3.03 16.77
CA ASP A 52 1.50 2.11 15.90
C ASP A 52 1.90 0.66 16.19
N LYS A 53 0.98 -0.26 15.96
CA LYS A 53 1.20 -1.69 16.16
C LYS A 53 1.19 -2.41 14.83
N ALA A 54 2.01 -3.46 14.74
CA ALA A 54 1.90 -4.43 13.68
C ALA A 54 0.48 -5.04 13.68
N LEU A 55 -0.01 -5.36 12.51
CA LEU A 55 -1.25 -6.08 12.28
C LEU A 55 -0.92 -7.46 11.71
N SER A 56 -1.64 -8.47 12.10
CA SER A 56 -1.64 -9.72 11.34
C SER A 56 -2.22 -9.49 9.95
N VAL A 57 -1.91 -10.38 9.03
CA VAL A 57 -2.45 -10.35 7.65
C VAL A 57 -3.99 -10.32 7.65
N GLU A 58 -4.63 -11.04 8.58
CA GLU A 58 -6.08 -11.10 8.69
C GLU A 58 -6.68 -9.80 9.26
N GLU A 59 -6.04 -9.18 10.25
CA GLU A 59 -6.44 -7.87 10.76
C GLU A 59 -6.30 -6.80 9.68
N HIS A 60 -5.20 -6.81 8.94
CA HIS A 60 -4.97 -5.94 7.78
C HIS A 60 -6.08 -6.11 6.73
N ARG A 61 -6.42 -7.37 6.37
CA ARG A 61 -7.51 -7.68 5.44
C ARG A 61 -8.83 -7.08 5.91
N ARG A 62 -9.20 -7.29 7.18
CA ARG A 62 -10.47 -6.82 7.74
C ARG A 62 -10.55 -5.30 7.72
N GLU A 63 -9.54 -4.61 8.20
CA GLU A 63 -9.52 -3.16 8.27
C GLU A 63 -9.54 -2.51 6.89
N TRP A 64 -8.69 -2.99 5.99
CA TRP A 64 -8.64 -2.43 4.64
C TRP A 64 -9.85 -2.80 3.80
N ASN A 65 -10.51 -3.92 4.06
CA ASN A 65 -11.79 -4.21 3.44
C ASN A 65 -12.86 -3.15 3.77
N GLU A 66 -12.91 -2.68 5.01
CA GLU A 66 -13.82 -1.61 5.40
C GLU A 66 -13.42 -0.26 4.77
N ILE A 67 -12.15 0.11 4.87
CA ILE A 67 -11.63 1.37 4.32
C ILE A 67 -11.88 1.44 2.82
N LEU A 68 -11.53 0.40 2.07
CA LEU A 68 -11.67 0.39 0.61
C LEU A 68 -13.12 0.37 0.17
N GLY A 69 -14.02 -0.26 0.94
CA GLY A 69 -15.45 -0.17 0.70
C GLY A 69 -15.97 1.27 0.77
N ASN A 70 -15.44 2.08 1.69
CA ASN A 70 -15.84 3.48 1.85
C ASN A 70 -15.28 4.42 0.77
N VAL A 71 -14.15 4.08 0.14
CA VAL A 71 -13.49 4.91 -0.88
C VAL A 71 -13.69 4.37 -2.31
N ALA A 72 -14.41 3.28 -2.47
CA ALA A 72 -14.72 2.70 -3.78
C ALA A 72 -15.37 3.73 -4.71
N GLY A 73 -14.91 3.76 -5.96
CA GLY A 73 -15.34 4.75 -6.95
C GLY A 73 -14.69 6.14 -6.82
N ALA A 74 -14.12 6.48 -5.66
CA ALA A 74 -13.37 7.72 -5.45
C ALA A 74 -11.86 7.53 -5.63
N VAL A 75 -11.35 6.31 -5.40
CA VAL A 75 -9.95 5.91 -5.57
C VAL A 75 -9.86 4.85 -6.64
N ASP A 76 -8.95 5.03 -7.60
CA ASP A 76 -8.75 4.10 -8.72
C ASP A 76 -7.52 3.22 -8.55
N ILE A 77 -6.49 3.72 -7.86
CA ILE A 77 -5.21 3.05 -7.70
C ILE A 77 -4.85 2.95 -6.22
N LEU A 78 -4.59 1.74 -5.78
CA LEU A 78 -4.13 1.41 -4.44
C LEU A 78 -2.66 0.98 -4.51
N ALA A 79 -1.74 1.75 -3.92
CA ALA A 79 -0.30 1.54 -4.01
C ALA A 79 0.33 1.40 -2.62
N PHE A 80 0.21 0.23 -2.00
CA PHE A 80 0.76 -0.02 -0.67
C PHE A 80 2.28 0.08 -0.63
N GLN A 81 2.81 0.66 0.45
CA GLN A 81 4.24 0.77 0.75
C GLN A 81 4.67 -0.37 1.68
N ASP A 82 5.79 -1.00 1.38
CA ASP A 82 6.28 -2.21 2.06
C ASP A 82 7.38 -1.97 3.10
N GLY A 83 7.66 -0.72 3.46
CA GLY A 83 8.78 -0.38 4.35
C GLY A 83 8.71 -0.92 5.77
N GLN A 84 7.52 -1.23 6.27
CA GLN A 84 7.32 -1.77 7.62
C GLN A 84 7.10 -3.29 7.64
N VAL A 85 7.30 -3.95 6.50
CA VAL A 85 7.04 -5.39 6.33
C VAL A 85 8.36 -6.15 6.27
N ASP A 86 8.43 -7.29 6.96
CA ASP A 86 9.57 -8.19 6.81
C ASP A 86 9.41 -9.12 5.59
N TYR A 87 10.53 -9.64 5.09
CA TYR A 87 10.57 -10.46 3.87
C TYR A 87 9.71 -11.72 3.96
N HIS A 88 9.63 -12.34 5.15
CA HIS A 88 8.88 -13.59 5.35
C HIS A 88 7.36 -13.39 5.35
N GLU A 89 6.87 -12.19 5.64
CA GLU A 89 5.43 -11.89 5.67
C GLU A 89 4.94 -11.11 4.43
N LEU A 90 5.87 -10.52 3.66
CA LEU A 90 5.55 -9.61 2.54
C LEU A 90 4.61 -10.24 1.51
N TYR A 91 4.86 -11.48 1.14
CA TYR A 91 4.05 -12.18 0.13
C TYR A 91 2.57 -12.25 0.51
N ASP A 92 2.26 -12.56 1.76
CA ASP A 92 0.89 -12.73 2.24
C ASP A 92 0.12 -11.40 2.25
N TYR A 93 0.78 -10.30 2.64
CA TYR A 93 0.18 -8.96 2.52
C TYR A 93 -0.08 -8.57 1.06
N LEU A 94 0.85 -8.85 0.16
CA LEU A 94 0.70 -8.54 -1.26
C LEU A 94 -0.49 -9.30 -1.88
N VAL A 95 -0.66 -10.57 -1.56
CA VAL A 95 -1.81 -11.37 -2.01
C VAL A 95 -3.12 -10.78 -1.50
N VAL A 96 -3.17 -10.38 -0.22
CA VAL A 96 -4.35 -9.76 0.38
C VAL A 96 -4.67 -8.42 -0.26
N ASN A 97 -3.66 -7.57 -0.45
CA ASN A 97 -3.83 -6.25 -1.06
C ASN A 97 -4.40 -6.35 -2.48
N LYS A 98 -3.86 -7.31 -3.26
CA LYS A 98 -4.37 -7.55 -4.61
C LYS A 98 -5.82 -8.04 -4.60
N ALA A 99 -6.15 -9.00 -3.76
CA ALA A 99 -7.52 -9.50 -3.64
C ALA A 99 -8.52 -8.42 -3.23
N LEU A 100 -8.12 -7.52 -2.31
CA LEU A 100 -8.94 -6.38 -1.89
C LEU A 100 -9.12 -5.37 -3.02
N ALA A 101 -8.06 -5.02 -3.74
CA ALA A 101 -8.15 -4.10 -4.87
C ALA A 101 -9.06 -4.67 -5.97
N ASP A 102 -8.89 -5.94 -6.32
CA ASP A 102 -9.73 -6.63 -7.31
C ASP A 102 -11.21 -6.64 -6.88
N LYS A 103 -11.48 -6.88 -5.59
CA LYS A 103 -12.85 -6.85 -5.03
C LYS A 103 -13.55 -5.51 -5.25
N TYR A 104 -12.83 -4.40 -5.11
CA TYR A 104 -13.38 -3.05 -5.24
C TYR A 104 -13.14 -2.41 -6.61
N GLY A 105 -12.64 -3.16 -7.58
CA GLY A 105 -12.40 -2.68 -8.95
C GLY A 105 -11.27 -1.67 -9.09
N MET A 106 -10.31 -1.68 -8.14
CA MET A 106 -9.15 -0.79 -8.13
C MET A 106 -7.95 -1.44 -8.82
N GLU A 107 -7.07 -0.61 -9.42
CA GLU A 107 -5.75 -1.06 -9.79
C GLU A 107 -4.91 -1.25 -8.51
N CYS A 108 -4.17 -2.36 -8.44
CA CYS A 108 -3.29 -2.64 -7.32
C CYS A 108 -1.82 -2.47 -7.73
N TRP A 109 -1.15 -1.52 -7.10
CA TRP A 109 0.28 -1.32 -7.22
C TRP A 109 0.95 -1.65 -5.88
N THR A 110 2.24 -1.98 -5.89
CA THR A 110 3.04 -2.04 -4.68
C THR A 110 4.24 -1.12 -4.83
N ASN A 111 4.48 -0.29 -3.82
CA ASN A 111 5.69 0.53 -3.73
C ASN A 111 6.76 -0.28 -3.01
N ILE A 112 7.73 -0.75 -3.77
CA ILE A 112 8.88 -1.49 -3.25
C ILE A 112 9.93 -0.48 -2.81
N GLU A 113 10.10 -0.34 -1.50
CA GLU A 113 11.11 0.57 -0.95
C GLU A 113 12.52 0.06 -1.25
N SER A 114 13.35 0.94 -1.80
CA SER A 114 14.74 0.66 -2.20
C SER A 114 15.78 1.06 -1.15
N PHE A 115 15.37 1.37 0.05
CA PHE A 115 16.22 1.67 1.19
C PHE A 115 15.98 0.72 2.35
N ASP A 116 17.01 0.56 3.21
CA ASP A 116 16.97 -0.34 4.35
C ASP A 116 16.61 0.44 5.63
N ARG A 117 15.67 -0.10 6.41
CA ARG A 117 15.27 0.47 7.70
C ARG A 117 15.86 -0.29 8.89
N ASP A 118 16.53 -1.42 8.66
CA ASP A 118 17.10 -2.28 9.70
C ASP A 118 18.48 -1.81 10.18
N MET A 119 19.00 -0.74 9.59
CA MET A 119 20.31 -0.20 9.89
C MET A 119 20.24 0.95 10.89
N PRO A 120 21.30 1.15 11.72
CA PRO A 120 21.38 2.30 12.63
C PRO A 120 21.23 3.65 11.92
N ILE A 121 21.69 3.74 10.67
CA ILE A 121 21.48 4.88 9.79
C ILE A 121 20.31 4.53 8.90
N LYS A 122 19.19 5.23 9.09
CA LYS A 122 17.96 5.01 8.30
C LYS A 122 18.15 5.48 6.86
N PHE A 123 17.45 4.80 5.95
CA PHE A 123 17.39 5.14 4.52
C PHE A 123 18.69 4.90 3.72
N LEU A 124 19.55 4.00 4.18
CA LEU A 124 20.62 3.50 3.32
C LEU A 124 20.02 2.69 2.13
N PRO A 125 20.67 2.71 0.96
CA PRO A 125 20.25 1.86 -0.14
C PRO A 125 20.16 0.39 0.28
N ILE A 126 19.06 -0.26 -0.08
CA ILE A 126 18.85 -1.68 0.21
C ILE A 126 19.89 -2.53 -0.53
N LYS A 127 20.36 -3.60 0.09
CA LYS A 127 21.19 -4.60 -0.61
C LYS A 127 20.42 -5.22 -1.76
N PHE A 128 21.10 -5.43 -2.89
CA PHE A 128 20.47 -5.96 -4.10
C PHE A 128 19.71 -7.29 -3.86
N ASP A 129 20.27 -8.20 -3.08
CA ASP A 129 19.58 -9.47 -2.78
C ASP A 129 18.26 -9.27 -2.03
N LYS A 130 18.20 -8.31 -1.12
CA LYS A 130 16.96 -7.94 -0.42
C LYS A 130 15.94 -7.33 -1.38
N LEU A 131 16.38 -6.43 -2.26
CA LEU A 131 15.51 -5.87 -3.29
C LEU A 131 14.98 -6.95 -4.23
N ARG A 132 15.84 -7.88 -4.64
CA ARG A 132 15.45 -9.03 -5.47
C ARG A 132 14.39 -9.90 -4.79
N MET A 133 14.52 -10.16 -3.49
CA MET A 133 13.51 -10.91 -2.73
C MET A 133 12.16 -10.21 -2.72
N LYS A 134 12.11 -8.89 -2.55
CA LYS A 134 10.87 -8.11 -2.61
C LYS A 134 10.24 -8.16 -4.01
N LEU A 135 11.02 -7.96 -5.05
CA LEU A 135 10.57 -8.06 -6.44
C LEU A 135 10.00 -9.45 -6.75
N GLU A 136 10.67 -10.51 -6.28
CA GLU A 136 10.20 -11.88 -6.46
C GLU A 136 8.90 -12.15 -5.71
N ALA A 137 8.74 -11.63 -4.48
CA ALA A 137 7.49 -11.73 -3.73
C ALA A 137 6.35 -11.01 -4.48
N ALA A 138 6.59 -9.82 -5.01
CA ALA A 138 5.62 -9.08 -5.80
C ALA A 138 5.23 -9.84 -7.09
N ARG A 139 6.22 -10.36 -7.83
CA ARG A 139 5.98 -11.17 -9.03
C ARG A 139 5.14 -12.42 -8.71
N ARG A 140 5.47 -13.16 -7.67
CA ARG A 140 4.72 -14.35 -7.22
C ARG A 140 3.29 -14.01 -6.80
N ALA A 141 3.07 -12.84 -6.21
CA ALA A 141 1.74 -12.34 -5.85
C ALA A 141 0.95 -11.81 -7.08
N GLY A 142 1.54 -11.81 -8.27
CA GLY A 142 0.86 -11.47 -9.52
C GLY A 142 0.88 -9.98 -9.90
N TYR A 143 1.86 -9.23 -9.39
CA TYR A 143 2.03 -7.80 -9.73
C TYR A 143 2.77 -7.55 -11.06
N ASP A 144 3.25 -8.59 -11.72
CA ASP A 144 3.94 -8.54 -13.02
C ASP A 144 3.01 -8.66 -14.22
N ARG A 145 1.71 -8.79 -14.00
CA ARG A 145 0.74 -9.00 -15.09
C ARG A 145 0.18 -7.67 -15.60
N PRO A 146 0.11 -7.46 -16.92
CA PRO A 146 -0.20 -6.15 -17.51
C PRO A 146 -1.65 -5.68 -17.37
N SER A 147 -2.50 -6.39 -16.65
CA SER A 147 -3.93 -6.04 -16.66
C SER A 147 -4.33 -4.99 -15.63
N ARG A 148 -3.93 -5.10 -14.36
CA ARG A 148 -4.35 -4.15 -13.29
C ARG A 148 -3.37 -4.08 -12.12
N SER A 149 -2.18 -4.63 -12.26
CA SER A 149 -1.23 -4.70 -11.14
C SER A 149 0.16 -4.32 -11.61
N ASN A 150 0.77 -3.38 -10.92
CA ASN A 150 2.11 -2.90 -11.21
C ASN A 150 2.93 -2.82 -9.92
N PHE A 151 4.24 -2.81 -10.06
CA PHE A 151 5.13 -2.45 -8.96
C PHE A 151 5.88 -1.17 -9.31
N ARG A 152 6.16 -0.40 -8.28
CA ARG A 152 7.01 0.79 -8.35
C ARG A 152 8.15 0.62 -7.36
N ILE A 153 9.35 1.00 -7.77
CA ILE A 153 10.51 1.09 -6.88
C ILE A 153 10.57 2.54 -6.41
N SER A 154 10.53 2.75 -5.11
CA SER A 154 10.66 4.05 -4.45
C SER A 154 11.94 4.14 -3.63
#